data_876712c66b589344d964dd79d8e38aa4
#
_entry.id   876712c66b589344d964dd79d8e38aa4
#
_cell.length_a   1.000
_cell.length_b   1.000
_cell.length_c   1.000
_cell.angle_alpha   90.00
_cell.angle_beta   90.00
_cell.angle_gamma   90.00
#
_symmetry.space_group_name_H-M   'P 1'
#
loop_
_entity.id
_entity.type
_entity.pdbx_description
1 polymer ?
#
loop_
_entity_poly.entity_id
_entity_poly.type
_entity_poly.pdbx_seq_one_letter_code
_entity_poly.pdbx_strand_id
1 'polypeptide(L)'
;MLSREEYLQLPLEERLITLRQGDHERAERLFQDLVTVDLHTHIFGSLHFAFDYDLVRQTGITCFFEAVPGLSEEFLDSAELLARYQSVVARQPGLMPAVCAEDIRRAQRTGLQAVMFQLEPQAVGRNLDRVELFYGMGVRMMLLTFNSRNFVGDGCGEETDAGLSRFGRELVKRLNAAGILIDLSHCGIRTSLEAIAASTAPVLFNHTGARTLNPPCARLITDEQIRAVAEKGGLVGISAIPNQLSSKPEQGINDLLDHLEYVARLVGLEHVAIGLDNTFHDQVAMHRKLEAARPEEFRRMGITLAANFMYGIESPLEWKNIIRGLVVRGYRDEEIARIVGGNALRVIEEVVG
;
A
#
# COMPACT_ATOMS: atom_id res chain seq x y z
N MET A 1 19.22 21.58 -5.62
CA MET A 1 18.30 20.41 -5.64
C MET A 1 17.77 20.23 -7.05
N LEU A 2 17.77 19.01 -7.56
CA LEU A 2 17.15 18.67 -8.84
C LEU A 2 15.63 18.86 -8.70
N SER A 3 14.98 19.30 -9.78
CA SER A 3 13.54 19.15 -9.90
C SER A 3 13.17 17.68 -10.08
N ARG A 4 11.88 17.32 -9.91
CA ARG A 4 11.41 15.96 -10.18
C ARG A 4 11.70 15.53 -11.62
N GLU A 5 11.51 16.44 -12.58
CA GLU A 5 11.78 16.17 -13.99
C GLU A 5 13.26 15.88 -14.24
N GLU A 6 14.16 16.71 -13.70
CA GLU A 6 15.62 16.47 -13.79
C GLU A 6 16.02 15.15 -13.12
N TYR A 7 15.45 14.84 -11.95
CA TYR A 7 15.70 13.59 -11.24
C TYR A 7 15.26 12.36 -12.06
N LEU A 8 14.09 12.40 -12.68
CA LEU A 8 13.57 11.29 -13.49
C LEU A 8 14.30 11.12 -14.83
N GLN A 9 15.05 12.13 -15.30
CA GLN A 9 15.95 12.01 -16.46
C GLN A 9 17.27 11.30 -16.14
N LEU A 10 17.62 11.16 -14.85
CA LEU A 10 18.80 10.38 -14.48
C LEU A 10 18.59 8.90 -14.85
N PRO A 11 19.63 8.20 -15.32
CA PRO A 11 19.61 6.75 -15.44
C PRO A 11 19.16 6.10 -14.13
N LEU A 12 18.44 4.97 -14.21
CA LEU A 12 17.91 4.30 -13.00
C LEU A 12 19.05 3.98 -12.01
N GLU A 13 20.22 3.58 -12.50
CA GLU A 13 21.38 3.26 -11.67
C GLU A 13 21.84 4.44 -10.80
N GLU A 14 21.69 5.67 -11.29
CA GLU A 14 22.05 6.89 -10.55
C GLU A 14 21.00 7.28 -9.50
N ARG A 15 19.78 6.73 -9.62
CA ARG A 15 18.69 6.90 -8.65
C ARG A 15 18.70 5.82 -7.56
N LEU A 16 19.48 4.77 -7.75
CA LEU A 16 19.65 3.72 -6.76
C LEU A 16 20.69 4.09 -5.70
N ILE A 17 20.47 3.63 -4.47
CA ILE A 17 21.44 3.78 -3.37
C ILE A 17 22.77 3.16 -3.79
N THR A 18 23.85 3.94 -3.75
CA THR A 18 25.20 3.43 -4.03
C THR A 18 25.66 2.51 -2.91
N LEU A 19 26.08 1.32 -3.27
CA LEU A 19 26.57 0.28 -2.36
C LEU A 19 28.05 -0.05 -2.64
N ARG A 20 28.76 -0.54 -1.62
CA ARG A 20 30.06 -1.22 -1.85
C ARG A 20 29.81 -2.48 -2.67
N GLN A 21 30.83 -2.97 -3.39
CA GLN A 21 30.67 -4.07 -4.35
C GLN A 21 30.01 -5.32 -3.72
N GLY A 22 30.47 -5.81 -2.57
CA GLY A 22 29.91 -6.99 -1.91
C GLY A 22 28.45 -6.80 -1.45
N ASP A 23 28.09 -5.59 -0.98
CA ASP A 23 26.72 -5.24 -0.60
C ASP A 23 25.83 -5.11 -1.84
N HIS A 24 26.38 -4.63 -2.96
CA HIS A 24 25.66 -4.56 -4.24
C HIS A 24 25.30 -5.96 -4.74
N GLU A 25 26.27 -6.88 -4.79
CA GLU A 25 26.04 -8.27 -5.20
C GLU A 25 25.03 -8.96 -4.30
N ARG A 26 25.10 -8.70 -2.98
CA ARG A 26 24.14 -9.20 -2.01
C ARG A 26 22.73 -8.67 -2.26
N ALA A 27 22.59 -7.36 -2.46
CA ALA A 27 21.28 -6.73 -2.69
C ALA A 27 20.62 -7.22 -3.98
N GLU A 28 21.39 -7.35 -5.08
CA GLU A 28 20.88 -7.86 -6.35
C GLU A 28 20.45 -9.34 -6.23
N ARG A 29 21.22 -10.18 -5.55
CA ARG A 29 20.85 -11.57 -5.28
C ARG A 29 19.54 -11.64 -4.47
N LEU A 30 19.43 -10.87 -3.37
CA LEU A 30 18.23 -10.84 -2.56
C LEU A 30 16.99 -10.38 -3.36
N PHE A 31 17.16 -9.38 -4.22
CA PHE A 31 16.07 -8.92 -5.06
C PHE A 31 15.59 -9.99 -6.07
N GLN A 32 16.50 -10.81 -6.58
CA GLN A 32 16.18 -11.91 -7.51
C GLN A 32 15.55 -13.11 -6.81
N ASP A 33 16.06 -13.46 -5.63
CA ASP A 33 15.70 -14.70 -4.93
C ASP A 33 14.44 -14.56 -4.05
N LEU A 34 14.18 -13.37 -3.49
CA LEU A 34 13.09 -13.15 -2.56
C LEU A 34 11.76 -12.90 -3.26
N VAL A 35 10.68 -13.37 -2.64
CA VAL A 35 9.35 -12.87 -2.97
C VAL A 35 9.23 -11.46 -2.44
N THR A 36 8.94 -10.51 -3.32
CA THR A 36 8.71 -9.10 -2.99
C THR A 36 7.23 -8.77 -3.17
N VAL A 37 6.63 -8.14 -2.17
CA VAL A 37 5.21 -7.78 -2.19
C VAL A 37 5.03 -6.31 -1.89
N ASP A 38 4.32 -5.60 -2.77
CA ASP A 38 3.83 -4.25 -2.53
C ASP A 38 2.33 -4.31 -2.24
N LEU A 39 1.95 -3.94 -1.02
CA LEU A 39 0.57 -4.05 -0.54
C LEU A 39 -0.38 -2.98 -1.09
N HIS A 40 0.15 -1.94 -1.76
CA HIS A 40 -0.69 -0.89 -2.33
C HIS A 40 0.00 -0.15 -3.45
N THR A 41 -0.56 -0.24 -4.65
CA THR A 41 -0.06 0.47 -5.82
C THR A 41 -1.18 1.08 -6.65
N HIS A 42 -0.82 2.07 -7.45
CA HIS A 42 -1.65 2.65 -8.50
C HIS A 42 -0.93 2.54 -9.87
N ILE A 43 -0.39 1.36 -10.17
CA ILE A 43 0.40 1.12 -11.38
C ILE A 43 -0.46 1.31 -12.64
N PHE A 44 -1.69 0.81 -12.63
CA PHE A 44 -2.63 0.99 -13.74
C PHE A 44 -3.35 2.35 -13.72
N GLY A 45 -3.09 3.16 -12.76
CA GLY A 45 -3.50 4.48 -12.25
C GLY A 45 -4.45 5.37 -13.03
N SER A 46 -4.56 5.23 -14.32
CA SER A 46 -5.70 5.65 -15.11
C SER A 46 -5.64 4.94 -16.45
N LEU A 47 -6.53 4.01 -16.68
CA LEU A 47 -6.75 3.37 -17.98
C LEU A 47 -7.09 4.36 -19.11
N HIS A 48 -7.06 5.67 -18.83
CA HIS A 48 -7.29 6.74 -19.77
C HIS A 48 -6.05 7.16 -20.56
N PHE A 49 -4.84 6.69 -20.13
CA PHE A 49 -3.59 7.00 -20.83
C PHE A 49 -2.98 5.73 -21.41
N ALA A 50 -2.37 5.85 -22.58
CA ALA A 50 -1.49 4.80 -23.10
C ALA A 50 -0.36 4.61 -22.09
N PHE A 51 -0.28 3.43 -21.49
CA PHE A 51 0.68 3.09 -20.47
C PHE A 51 1.66 2.06 -21.02
N ASP A 52 2.95 2.26 -20.76
CA ASP A 52 4.00 1.29 -21.09
C ASP A 52 4.08 0.21 -20.02
N TYR A 53 3.43 -0.93 -20.27
CA TYR A 53 3.44 -2.07 -19.36
C TYR A 53 4.82 -2.73 -19.21
N ASP A 54 5.79 -2.43 -20.08
CA ASP A 54 7.16 -2.87 -19.92
C ASP A 54 7.83 -2.23 -18.70
N LEU A 55 7.39 -1.02 -18.30
CA LEU A 55 7.81 -0.39 -17.05
C LEU A 55 7.41 -1.20 -15.82
N VAL A 56 6.21 -1.80 -15.82
CA VAL A 56 5.77 -2.66 -14.70
C VAL A 56 6.72 -3.83 -14.53
N ARG A 57 7.07 -4.50 -15.63
CA ARG A 57 8.00 -5.63 -15.59
C ARG A 57 9.39 -5.23 -15.11
N GLN A 58 9.85 -4.01 -15.42
CA GLN A 58 11.14 -3.49 -15.00
C GLN A 58 11.21 -3.23 -13.47
N THR A 59 10.08 -3.11 -12.79
CA THR A 59 10.07 -2.97 -11.33
C THR A 59 10.63 -4.21 -10.64
N GLY A 60 10.43 -5.38 -11.23
CA GLY A 60 10.85 -6.67 -10.68
C GLY A 60 10.11 -7.09 -9.40
N ILE A 61 9.03 -6.40 -9.03
CA ILE A 61 8.19 -6.76 -7.87
C ILE A 61 7.47 -8.07 -8.18
N THR A 62 7.52 -9.05 -7.27
CA THR A 62 6.87 -10.35 -7.48
C THR A 62 5.36 -10.25 -7.44
N CYS A 63 4.81 -9.50 -6.47
CA CYS A 63 3.37 -9.29 -6.32
C CYS A 63 3.06 -7.87 -5.90
N PHE A 64 2.03 -7.28 -6.48
CA PHE A 64 1.50 -6.01 -6.03
C PHE A 64 -0.03 -6.03 -5.96
N PHE A 65 -0.55 -5.30 -4.95
CA PHE A 65 -1.97 -5.04 -4.83
C PHE A 65 -2.31 -3.77 -5.59
N GLU A 66 -3.04 -3.92 -6.69
CA GLU A 66 -3.53 -2.78 -7.45
C GLU A 66 -4.84 -2.28 -6.87
N ALA A 67 -4.83 -1.02 -6.47
CA ALA A 67 -6.03 -0.36 -5.97
C ALA A 67 -6.95 0.00 -7.14
N VAL A 68 -8.14 -0.59 -7.16
CA VAL A 68 -9.21 -0.22 -8.09
C VAL A 68 -9.99 0.93 -7.46
N PRO A 69 -9.90 2.15 -7.98
CA PRO A 69 -10.55 3.30 -7.37
C PRO A 69 -12.06 3.13 -7.29
N GLY A 70 -12.61 3.32 -6.11
CA GLY A 70 -14.07 3.41 -5.89
C GLY A 70 -14.59 4.80 -6.21
N LEU A 71 -14.52 5.23 -7.46
CA LEU A 71 -14.85 6.60 -7.88
C LEU A 71 -16.34 6.93 -7.75
N SER A 72 -17.21 5.93 -7.60
CA SER A 72 -18.64 6.12 -7.41
C SER A 72 -19.18 5.14 -6.38
N GLU A 73 -20.34 5.48 -5.78
CA GLU A 73 -21.11 4.57 -4.93
C GLU A 73 -21.86 3.50 -5.77
N GLU A 74 -21.63 3.51 -7.08
CA GLU A 74 -22.31 2.62 -8.01
C GLU A 74 -21.54 1.31 -8.17
N PHE A 75 -22.20 0.23 -7.83
CA PHE A 75 -21.66 -1.12 -8.00
C PHE A 75 -21.17 -1.39 -9.43
N LEU A 76 -21.95 -0.95 -10.42
CA LEU A 76 -21.67 -1.23 -11.82
C LEU A 76 -20.34 -0.59 -12.27
N ASP A 77 -20.11 0.67 -11.92
CA ASP A 77 -18.89 1.39 -12.29
C ASP A 77 -17.64 0.70 -11.71
N SER A 78 -17.70 0.30 -10.43
CA SER A 78 -16.60 -0.43 -9.79
C SER A 78 -16.37 -1.80 -10.40
N ALA A 79 -17.44 -2.53 -10.74
CA ALA A 79 -17.35 -3.84 -11.40
C ALA A 79 -16.79 -3.73 -12.81
N GLU A 80 -17.21 -2.72 -13.60
CA GLU A 80 -16.68 -2.46 -14.94
C GLU A 80 -15.19 -2.08 -14.90
N LEU A 81 -14.79 -1.23 -13.95
CA LEU A 81 -13.40 -0.83 -13.79
C LEU A 81 -12.52 -2.01 -13.39
N LEU A 82 -12.97 -2.82 -12.44
CA LEU A 82 -12.28 -4.06 -12.07
C LEU A 82 -12.13 -5.01 -13.26
N ALA A 83 -13.19 -5.20 -14.05
CA ALA A 83 -13.15 -6.04 -15.24
C ALA A 83 -12.15 -5.51 -16.29
N ARG A 84 -12.02 -4.18 -16.43
CA ARG A 84 -11.01 -3.56 -17.30
C ARG A 84 -9.60 -3.86 -16.80
N TYR A 85 -9.32 -3.71 -15.49
CA TYR A 85 -8.02 -4.02 -14.89
C TYR A 85 -7.66 -5.49 -15.07
N GLN A 86 -8.61 -6.40 -14.83
CA GLN A 86 -8.42 -7.84 -15.09
C GLN A 86 -8.12 -8.14 -16.56
N SER A 87 -8.81 -7.45 -17.48
CA SER A 87 -8.55 -7.58 -18.93
C SER A 87 -7.13 -7.13 -19.30
N VAL A 88 -6.61 -6.08 -18.64
CA VAL A 88 -5.22 -5.64 -18.81
C VAL A 88 -4.27 -6.74 -18.35
N VAL A 89 -4.43 -7.23 -17.11
CA VAL A 89 -3.57 -8.29 -16.56
C VAL A 89 -3.57 -9.53 -17.45
N ALA A 90 -4.74 -9.95 -17.91
CA ALA A 90 -4.87 -11.16 -18.74
C ALA A 90 -4.21 -11.03 -20.13
N ARG A 91 -4.01 -9.82 -20.63
CA ARG A 91 -3.45 -9.57 -21.98
C ARG A 91 -1.99 -9.16 -21.97
N GLN A 92 -1.45 -8.73 -20.82
CA GLN A 92 -0.07 -8.27 -20.75
C GLN A 92 0.88 -9.43 -20.49
N PRO A 93 1.84 -9.70 -21.39
CA PRO A 93 2.89 -10.68 -21.12
C PRO A 93 3.68 -10.31 -19.86
N GLY A 94 3.94 -11.28 -19.00
CA GLY A 94 4.68 -11.06 -17.75
C GLY A 94 3.81 -10.73 -16.54
N LEU A 95 2.51 -10.45 -16.70
CA LEU A 95 1.56 -10.31 -15.60
C LEU A 95 0.69 -11.57 -15.46
N MET A 96 0.24 -11.84 -14.23
CA MET A 96 -0.74 -12.88 -13.95
C MET A 96 -1.69 -12.45 -12.83
N PRO A 97 -2.98 -12.78 -12.91
CA PRO A 97 -3.87 -12.57 -11.80
C PRO A 97 -3.49 -13.50 -10.64
N ALA A 98 -3.58 -12.98 -9.42
CA ALA A 98 -3.37 -13.75 -8.20
C ALA A 98 -4.55 -13.59 -7.24
N VAL A 99 -4.97 -14.68 -6.63
CA VAL A 99 -6.11 -14.73 -5.71
C VAL A 99 -5.79 -15.49 -4.43
N CYS A 100 -4.56 -15.99 -4.28
CA CYS A 100 -4.08 -16.69 -3.09
C CYS A 100 -2.54 -16.62 -3.01
N ALA A 101 -1.97 -17.05 -1.88
CA ALA A 101 -0.53 -17.05 -1.65
C ALA A 101 0.24 -17.94 -2.63
N GLU A 102 -0.35 -19.08 -3.06
CA GLU A 102 0.29 -19.98 -4.01
C GLU A 102 0.44 -19.36 -5.42
N ASP A 103 -0.48 -18.47 -5.82
CA ASP A 103 -0.33 -17.72 -7.07
C ASP A 103 0.90 -16.81 -7.02
N ILE A 104 1.18 -16.18 -5.88
CA ILE A 104 2.36 -15.34 -5.68
C ILE A 104 3.64 -16.19 -5.78
N ARG A 105 3.66 -17.36 -5.11
CA ARG A 105 4.80 -18.30 -5.22
C ARG A 105 4.99 -18.81 -6.64
N ARG A 106 3.90 -19.04 -7.36
CA ARG A 106 3.94 -19.43 -8.78
C ARG A 106 4.54 -18.31 -9.63
N ALA A 107 4.14 -17.05 -9.42
CA ALA A 107 4.70 -15.90 -10.11
C ALA A 107 6.22 -15.83 -9.90
N GLN A 108 6.71 -15.97 -8.68
CA GLN A 108 8.16 -16.01 -8.38
C GLN A 108 8.87 -17.13 -9.16
N ARG A 109 8.34 -18.35 -9.15
CA ARG A 109 8.97 -19.48 -9.83
C ARG A 109 8.98 -19.36 -11.36
N THR A 110 8.02 -18.65 -11.93
CA THR A 110 7.86 -18.51 -13.38
C THR A 110 8.39 -17.21 -13.96
N GLY A 111 8.90 -16.30 -13.09
CA GLY A 111 9.35 -14.98 -13.50
C GLY A 111 8.22 -14.05 -13.98
N LEU A 112 6.98 -14.34 -13.57
CA LEU A 112 5.82 -13.48 -13.78
C LEU A 112 5.62 -12.55 -12.59
N GLN A 113 4.83 -11.50 -12.79
CA GLN A 113 4.39 -10.61 -11.71
C GLN A 113 2.93 -10.86 -11.38
N ALA A 114 2.65 -11.17 -10.13
CA ALA A 114 1.31 -11.41 -9.61
C ALA A 114 0.58 -10.09 -9.36
N VAL A 115 -0.66 -9.97 -9.79
CA VAL A 115 -1.52 -8.82 -9.52
C VAL A 115 -2.71 -9.27 -8.69
N MET A 116 -2.82 -8.74 -7.47
CA MET A 116 -3.98 -8.87 -6.60
C MET A 116 -4.78 -7.56 -6.62
N PHE A 117 -6.09 -7.65 -6.44
CA PHE A 117 -6.94 -6.46 -6.50
C PHE A 117 -7.46 -6.06 -5.14
N GLN A 118 -7.38 -4.75 -4.87
CA GLN A 118 -7.98 -4.08 -3.74
C GLN A 118 -9.14 -3.20 -4.20
N LEU A 119 -10.19 -3.10 -3.37
CA LEU A 119 -11.36 -2.29 -3.64
C LEU A 119 -11.73 -1.41 -2.44
N GLU A 120 -12.41 -0.30 -2.69
CA GLU A 120 -13.00 0.53 -1.66
C GLU A 120 -14.45 0.09 -1.35
N PRO A 121 -14.97 0.34 -0.12
CA PRO A 121 -16.26 -0.19 0.31
C PRO A 121 -17.45 0.48 -0.39
N GLN A 122 -17.26 1.64 -1.01
CA GLN A 122 -18.30 2.32 -1.80
C GLN A 122 -18.89 1.39 -2.86
N ALA A 123 -18.07 0.53 -3.46
CA ALA A 123 -18.48 -0.45 -4.45
C ALA A 123 -19.51 -1.48 -3.90
N VAL A 124 -19.40 -1.84 -2.62
CA VAL A 124 -20.39 -2.71 -1.95
C VAL A 124 -21.71 -1.98 -1.77
N GLY A 125 -21.68 -0.66 -1.63
CA GLY A 125 -22.84 0.14 -1.30
C GLY A 125 -23.42 -0.31 0.04
N ARG A 126 -24.74 -0.43 0.12
CA ARG A 126 -25.44 -0.93 1.32
C ARG A 126 -25.93 -2.38 1.18
N ASN A 127 -25.36 -3.13 0.25
CA ASN A 127 -25.69 -4.53 0.01
C ASN A 127 -24.50 -5.43 0.28
N LEU A 128 -24.49 -6.09 1.43
CA LEU A 128 -23.38 -6.96 1.85
C LEU A 128 -23.20 -8.20 0.97
N ASP A 129 -24.22 -8.64 0.23
CA ASP A 129 -24.09 -9.78 -0.69
C ASP A 129 -23.14 -9.48 -1.85
N ARG A 130 -22.81 -8.22 -2.09
CA ARG A 130 -21.80 -7.80 -3.07
C ARG A 130 -20.36 -8.15 -2.66
N VAL A 131 -20.14 -8.44 -1.38
CA VAL A 131 -18.82 -8.91 -0.89
C VAL A 131 -18.44 -10.20 -1.61
N GLU A 132 -19.35 -11.18 -1.65
CA GLU A 132 -19.10 -12.46 -2.33
C GLU A 132 -19.00 -12.31 -3.85
N LEU A 133 -19.75 -11.36 -4.43
CA LEU A 133 -19.61 -11.05 -5.86
C LEU A 133 -18.20 -10.54 -6.17
N PHE A 134 -17.70 -9.57 -5.41
CA PHE A 134 -16.35 -9.05 -5.60
C PHE A 134 -15.27 -10.08 -5.27
N TYR A 135 -15.47 -10.94 -4.25
CA TYR A 135 -14.59 -12.08 -4.01
C TYR A 135 -14.53 -13.01 -5.23
N GLY A 136 -15.68 -13.36 -5.79
CA GLY A 136 -15.79 -14.16 -7.03
C GLY A 136 -15.14 -13.48 -8.24
N MET A 137 -15.12 -12.15 -8.27
CA MET A 137 -14.40 -11.34 -9.26
C MET A 137 -12.90 -11.15 -8.95
N GLY A 138 -12.35 -11.84 -7.96
CA GLY A 138 -10.91 -11.83 -7.66
C GLY A 138 -10.43 -10.73 -6.73
N VAL A 139 -11.31 -9.95 -6.09
CA VAL A 139 -10.92 -9.00 -5.04
C VAL A 139 -10.47 -9.77 -3.81
N ARG A 140 -9.32 -9.39 -3.22
CA ARG A 140 -8.75 -10.04 -2.03
C ARG A 140 -8.42 -9.08 -0.90
N MET A 141 -8.63 -7.78 -1.10
CA MET A 141 -8.47 -6.77 -0.07
C MET A 141 -9.56 -5.71 -0.21
N MET A 142 -10.04 -5.17 0.91
CA MET A 142 -11.00 -4.07 0.92
C MET A 142 -10.63 -3.04 1.98
N LEU A 143 -10.50 -1.78 1.54
CA LEU A 143 -10.37 -0.60 2.38
C LEU A 143 -11.72 -0.27 3.03
N LEU A 144 -11.76 0.14 4.31
CA LEU A 144 -13.03 0.45 4.99
C LEU A 144 -13.50 1.89 4.82
N THR A 145 -12.59 2.85 4.83
CA THR A 145 -12.90 4.27 4.60
C THR A 145 -11.77 4.90 3.81
N PHE A 146 -12.09 5.92 3.01
CA PHE A 146 -11.06 6.86 2.56
C PHE A 146 -10.90 7.98 3.61
N ASN A 147 -10.46 9.17 3.24
CA ASN A 147 -10.21 10.25 4.20
C ASN A 147 -11.46 10.79 4.91
N SER A 148 -12.62 10.69 4.27
CA SER A 148 -13.88 11.21 4.78
C SER A 148 -14.80 10.10 5.29
N ARG A 149 -15.80 10.52 6.07
CA ARG A 149 -16.88 9.63 6.55
C ARG A 149 -17.64 9.00 5.41
N ASN A 150 -17.90 7.70 5.56
CA ASN A 150 -18.85 6.96 4.73
C ASN A 150 -19.82 6.17 5.62
N PHE A 151 -20.61 5.27 5.03
CA PHE A 151 -21.56 4.47 5.80
C PHE A 151 -20.92 3.33 6.63
N VAL A 152 -19.60 3.08 6.45
CA VAL A 152 -18.85 2.09 7.24
C VAL A 152 -18.30 2.70 8.53
N GLY A 153 -17.73 3.90 8.44
CA GLY A 153 -17.08 4.58 9.56
C GLY A 153 -16.50 5.93 9.17
N ASP A 154 -15.65 6.45 10.01
CA ASP A 154 -15.00 7.74 9.80
C ASP A 154 -13.57 7.59 9.27
N GLY A 155 -13.22 8.43 8.31
CA GLY A 155 -11.87 8.53 7.78
C GLY A 155 -10.97 9.43 8.63
N CYS A 156 -9.66 9.39 8.35
CA CYS A 156 -8.64 10.14 9.10
C CYS A 156 -8.72 11.66 8.91
N GLY A 157 -9.44 12.14 7.91
CA GLY A 157 -9.66 13.57 7.62
C GLY A 157 -10.87 14.18 8.34
N GLU A 158 -11.62 13.39 9.13
CA GLU A 158 -12.75 13.91 9.90
C GLU A 158 -12.31 14.64 11.17
N GLU A 159 -13.05 15.68 11.56
CA GLU A 159 -12.80 16.40 12.84
C GLU A 159 -13.15 15.53 14.05
N THR A 160 -14.18 14.71 13.92
CA THR A 160 -14.64 13.81 14.97
C THR A 160 -14.75 12.41 14.42
N ASP A 161 -14.12 11.46 15.09
CA ASP A 161 -14.19 10.04 14.76
C ASP A 161 -15.22 9.36 15.67
N ALA A 162 -16.40 9.09 15.13
CA ALA A 162 -17.48 8.39 15.83
C ALA A 162 -17.27 6.86 15.87
N GLY A 163 -16.26 6.35 15.15
CA GLY A 163 -15.94 4.94 15.08
C GLY A 163 -16.72 4.18 14.01
N LEU A 164 -16.70 2.87 14.12
CA LEU A 164 -17.31 1.95 13.16
C LEU A 164 -18.84 1.96 13.29
N SER A 165 -19.54 2.17 12.18
CA SER A 165 -21.00 2.13 12.15
C SER A 165 -21.53 0.71 12.40
N ARG A 166 -22.85 0.58 12.60
CA ARG A 166 -23.48 -0.74 12.67
C ARG A 166 -23.29 -1.53 11.37
N PHE A 167 -23.43 -0.86 10.22
CA PHE A 167 -23.16 -1.47 8.92
C PHE A 167 -21.69 -1.87 8.79
N GLY A 168 -20.75 -1.03 9.23
CA GLY A 168 -19.33 -1.32 9.22
C GLY A 168 -18.97 -2.58 10.00
N ARG A 169 -19.59 -2.80 11.17
CA ARG A 169 -19.39 -4.03 11.95
C ARG A 169 -19.86 -5.29 11.20
N GLU A 170 -21.00 -5.22 10.52
CA GLU A 170 -21.49 -6.34 9.71
C GLU A 170 -20.62 -6.55 8.46
N LEU A 171 -20.10 -5.47 7.84
CA LEU A 171 -19.14 -5.57 6.73
C LEU A 171 -17.85 -6.27 7.18
N VAL A 172 -17.26 -5.89 8.32
CA VAL A 172 -16.06 -6.56 8.87
C VAL A 172 -16.28 -8.06 9.03
N LYS A 173 -17.41 -8.47 9.61
CA LYS A 173 -17.77 -9.91 9.75
C LYS A 173 -17.87 -10.60 8.38
N ARG A 174 -18.48 -9.93 7.41
CA ARG A 174 -18.69 -10.49 6.08
C ARG A 174 -17.38 -10.65 5.32
N LEU A 175 -16.47 -9.66 5.43
CA LEU A 175 -15.13 -9.72 4.85
C LEU A 175 -14.31 -10.86 5.44
N ASN A 176 -14.34 -11.04 6.77
CA ASN A 176 -13.68 -12.17 7.43
C ASN A 176 -14.25 -13.51 6.94
N ALA A 177 -15.56 -13.64 6.84
CA ALA A 177 -16.21 -14.86 6.37
C ALA A 177 -15.88 -15.18 4.90
N ALA A 178 -15.69 -14.15 4.07
CA ALA A 178 -15.33 -14.29 2.66
C ALA A 178 -13.82 -14.53 2.42
N GLY A 179 -12.95 -14.35 3.42
CA GLY A 179 -11.51 -14.42 3.23
C GLY A 179 -10.96 -13.22 2.46
N ILE A 180 -11.50 -12.02 2.71
CA ILE A 180 -11.00 -10.76 2.16
C ILE A 180 -10.21 -10.01 3.24
N LEU A 181 -8.98 -9.63 2.94
CA LEU A 181 -8.13 -8.79 3.78
C LEU A 181 -8.80 -7.44 4.05
N ILE A 182 -8.82 -7.03 5.31
CA ILE A 182 -9.36 -5.73 5.72
C ILE A 182 -8.24 -4.73 5.83
N ASP A 183 -8.27 -3.70 4.99
CA ASP A 183 -7.36 -2.57 5.02
C ASP A 183 -7.96 -1.42 5.82
N LEU A 184 -7.18 -0.92 6.78
CA LEU A 184 -7.54 0.16 7.71
C LEU A 184 -6.83 1.48 7.38
N SER A 185 -6.06 1.51 6.29
CA SER A 185 -5.45 2.75 5.80
C SER A 185 -6.54 3.80 5.60
N HIS A 186 -6.23 5.07 5.82
CA HIS A 186 -7.21 6.18 5.79
C HIS A 186 -8.32 6.15 6.86
N CYS A 187 -8.48 5.09 7.64
CA CYS A 187 -9.48 5.08 8.72
C CYS A 187 -9.10 6.03 9.85
N GLY A 188 -10.10 6.59 10.50
CA GLY A 188 -9.95 7.31 11.75
C GLY A 188 -9.40 6.39 12.86
N ILE A 189 -8.88 6.99 13.93
CA ILE A 189 -8.27 6.23 15.04
C ILE A 189 -9.28 5.28 15.66
N ARG A 190 -10.45 5.80 16.04
CA ARG A 190 -11.49 5.00 16.68
C ARG A 190 -12.10 3.98 15.71
N THR A 191 -12.34 4.39 14.46
CA THR A 191 -12.86 3.50 13.42
C THR A 191 -11.95 2.29 13.22
N SER A 192 -10.64 2.49 13.11
CA SER A 192 -9.69 1.40 12.93
C SER A 192 -9.57 0.51 14.16
N LEU A 193 -9.49 1.09 15.37
CA LEU A 193 -9.41 0.30 16.61
C LEU A 193 -10.67 -0.55 16.82
N GLU A 194 -11.85 -0.02 16.53
CA GLU A 194 -13.11 -0.77 16.61
C GLU A 194 -13.19 -1.86 15.52
N ALA A 195 -12.62 -1.63 14.31
CA ALA A 195 -12.54 -2.63 13.26
C ALA A 195 -11.58 -3.76 13.63
N ILE A 196 -10.40 -3.44 14.19
CA ILE A 196 -9.44 -4.42 14.73
C ILE A 196 -10.10 -5.31 15.78
N ALA A 197 -10.82 -4.70 16.73
CA ALA A 197 -11.53 -5.42 17.79
C ALA A 197 -12.66 -6.32 17.23
N ALA A 198 -13.36 -5.88 16.20
CA ALA A 198 -14.46 -6.62 15.58
C ALA A 198 -13.99 -7.75 14.66
N SER A 199 -12.77 -7.67 14.11
CA SER A 199 -12.23 -8.70 13.22
C SER A 199 -11.86 -9.97 13.97
N THR A 200 -12.13 -11.12 13.34
CA THR A 200 -11.71 -12.45 13.80
C THR A 200 -10.45 -12.96 13.12
N ALA A 201 -9.92 -12.22 12.14
CA ALA A 201 -8.73 -12.52 11.37
C ALA A 201 -7.74 -11.34 11.44
N PRO A 202 -6.47 -11.53 11.08
CA PRO A 202 -5.53 -10.44 10.92
C PRO A 202 -6.06 -9.37 9.98
N VAL A 203 -5.81 -8.11 10.33
CA VAL A 203 -6.14 -6.92 9.53
C VAL A 203 -4.86 -6.12 9.31
N LEU A 204 -4.88 -5.15 8.41
CA LEU A 204 -3.66 -4.42 8.09
C LEU A 204 -3.92 -2.93 7.81
N PHE A 205 -2.89 -2.14 7.99
CA PHE A 205 -2.75 -0.84 7.35
C PHE A 205 -1.82 -1.06 6.16
N ASN A 206 -2.35 -1.17 4.95
CA ASN A 206 -1.55 -1.59 3.82
C ASN A 206 -0.58 -0.51 3.31
N HIS A 207 -0.87 0.80 3.57
CA HIS A 207 -0.02 1.93 3.18
C HIS A 207 -0.19 3.10 4.16
N THR A 208 0.80 3.31 5.04
CA THR A 208 0.81 4.37 6.05
C THR A 208 2.23 4.58 6.61
N GLY A 209 2.35 5.17 7.80
CA GLY A 209 3.56 5.31 8.58
C GLY A 209 3.23 5.63 10.04
N ALA A 210 4.24 5.78 10.88
CA ALA A 210 4.09 6.06 12.30
C ALA A 210 3.89 7.57 12.54
N ARG A 211 2.77 7.97 13.16
CA ARG A 211 2.45 9.37 13.45
C ARG A 211 3.47 10.03 14.38
N THR A 212 4.09 9.27 15.26
CA THR A 212 5.13 9.79 16.18
C THR A 212 6.30 10.43 15.44
N LEU A 213 6.62 10.01 14.21
CA LEU A 213 7.70 10.61 13.42
C LEU A 213 7.28 11.87 12.66
N ASN A 214 6.00 12.03 12.34
CA ASN A 214 5.43 13.24 11.74
C ASN A 214 4.05 13.54 12.35
N PRO A 215 3.99 14.08 13.59
CA PRO A 215 2.76 14.23 14.37
C PRO A 215 1.62 15.02 13.71
N PRO A 216 1.88 16.06 12.90
CA PRO A 216 0.81 16.81 12.25
C PRO A 216 -0.02 15.98 11.25
N CYS A 217 0.57 14.95 10.65
CA CYS A 217 -0.07 14.19 9.60
C CYS A 217 -1.08 13.17 10.16
N ALA A 218 -2.38 13.46 10.05
CA ALA A 218 -3.45 12.58 10.51
C ALA A 218 -3.59 11.29 9.66
N ARG A 219 -2.97 11.26 8.47
CA ARG A 219 -2.92 10.07 7.61
C ARG A 219 -2.03 8.96 8.17
N LEU A 220 -1.10 9.32 9.07
CA LEU A 220 -0.25 8.37 9.78
C LEU A 220 -0.96 7.83 11.02
N ILE A 221 -0.62 6.61 11.41
CA ILE A 221 -1.24 5.89 12.52
C ILE A 221 -0.51 6.07 13.84
N THR A 222 -1.25 6.04 14.93
CA THR A 222 -0.73 6.17 16.29
C THR A 222 -0.06 4.88 16.76
N ASP A 223 0.78 4.98 17.79
CA ASP A 223 1.40 3.81 18.43
C ASP A 223 0.36 2.82 18.97
N GLU A 224 -0.80 3.32 19.43
CA GLU A 224 -1.92 2.49 19.87
C GLU A 224 -2.47 1.63 18.71
N GLN A 225 -2.70 2.24 17.55
CA GLN A 225 -3.13 1.51 16.35
C GLN A 225 -2.09 0.50 15.88
N ILE A 226 -0.79 0.87 15.91
CA ILE A 226 0.32 -0.03 15.55
C ILE A 226 0.34 -1.25 16.48
N ARG A 227 0.21 -1.05 17.80
CA ARG A 227 0.17 -2.17 18.77
C ARG A 227 -1.07 -3.04 18.56
N ALA A 228 -2.24 -2.42 18.39
CA ALA A 228 -3.50 -3.14 18.21
C ALA A 228 -3.49 -4.02 16.96
N VAL A 229 -2.99 -3.53 15.82
CA VAL A 229 -2.90 -4.33 14.61
C VAL A 229 -1.88 -5.47 14.75
N ALA A 230 -0.77 -5.24 15.44
CA ALA A 230 0.24 -6.27 15.71
C ALA A 230 -0.29 -7.38 16.63
N GLU A 231 -0.98 -7.02 17.71
CA GLU A 231 -1.65 -7.98 18.62
C GLU A 231 -2.67 -8.86 17.91
N LYS A 232 -3.28 -8.35 16.81
CA LYS A 232 -4.17 -9.11 15.94
C LYS A 232 -3.44 -10.01 14.92
N GLY A 233 -2.10 -10.02 14.91
CA GLY A 233 -1.29 -10.75 13.93
C GLY A 233 -1.14 -10.03 12.57
N GLY A 234 -1.62 -8.79 12.48
CA GLY A 234 -1.66 -8.01 11.26
C GLY A 234 -0.37 -7.28 10.90
N LEU A 235 -0.46 -6.33 9.96
CA LEU A 235 0.69 -5.67 9.33
C LEU A 235 0.51 -4.15 9.25
N VAL A 236 1.66 -3.47 9.25
CA VAL A 236 1.79 -2.06 8.88
C VAL A 236 2.67 -1.96 7.64
N GLY A 237 2.06 -1.67 6.49
CA GLY A 237 2.73 -1.36 5.24
C GLY A 237 3.19 0.11 5.23
N ILE A 238 4.47 0.32 5.01
CA ILE A 238 5.04 1.68 4.98
C ILE A 238 4.92 2.25 3.57
N SER A 239 4.35 3.46 3.49
CA SER A 239 4.12 4.16 2.22
C SER A 239 5.35 4.97 1.77
N ALA A 240 5.32 5.44 0.51
CA ALA A 240 6.33 6.34 -0.05
C ALA A 240 5.71 7.69 -0.50
N ILE A 241 4.59 8.08 0.11
CA ILE A 241 3.90 9.30 -0.28
C ILE A 241 4.65 10.53 0.22
N PRO A 242 5.06 11.45 -0.67
CA PRO A 242 5.69 12.69 -0.27
C PRO A 242 4.76 13.51 0.62
N ASN A 243 5.36 14.23 1.58
CA ASN A 243 4.66 15.11 2.53
C ASN A 243 3.77 14.40 3.57
N GLN A 244 3.75 13.07 3.58
CA GLN A 244 3.11 12.30 4.65
C GLN A 244 4.14 11.80 5.67
N LEU A 245 5.20 11.13 5.23
CA LEU A 245 6.21 10.58 6.13
C LEU A 245 7.04 11.66 6.81
N SER A 246 7.24 12.79 6.17
CA SER A 246 8.06 13.89 6.66
C SER A 246 7.48 15.24 6.24
N SER A 247 7.81 16.30 7.02
CA SER A 247 7.52 17.70 6.68
C SER A 247 8.77 18.45 6.17
N LYS A 248 9.88 17.73 5.93
CA LYS A 248 11.13 18.31 5.42
C LYS A 248 10.99 18.67 3.94
N PRO A 249 11.73 19.68 3.45
CA PRO A 249 11.78 19.98 2.01
C PRO A 249 12.38 18.85 1.16
N GLU A 250 13.36 18.13 1.70
CA GLU A 250 13.96 16.95 1.09
C GLU A 250 13.44 15.70 1.77
N GLN A 251 12.84 14.82 0.98
CA GLN A 251 12.27 13.56 1.45
C GLN A 251 12.69 12.43 0.53
N GLY A 252 12.71 11.21 1.03
CA GLY A 252 13.11 10.07 0.23
C GLY A 252 13.09 8.75 0.96
N ILE A 253 13.79 7.79 0.39
CA ILE A 253 13.84 6.41 0.89
C ILE A 253 14.24 6.33 2.37
N ASN A 254 15.07 7.25 2.89
CA ASN A 254 15.45 7.23 4.30
C ASN A 254 14.28 7.54 5.23
N ASP A 255 13.36 8.44 4.84
CA ASP A 255 12.15 8.69 5.64
C ASP A 255 11.27 7.42 5.71
N LEU A 256 11.12 6.69 4.59
CA LEU A 256 10.43 5.39 4.58
C LEU A 256 11.09 4.39 5.54
N LEU A 257 12.41 4.23 5.43
CA LEU A 257 13.17 3.28 6.25
C LEU A 257 13.14 3.65 7.74
N ASP A 258 13.11 4.94 8.09
CA ASP A 258 12.98 5.39 9.48
C ASP A 258 11.61 5.01 10.07
N HIS A 259 10.52 5.16 9.29
CA HIS A 259 9.19 4.69 9.69
C HIS A 259 9.14 3.18 9.84
N LEU A 260 9.73 2.43 8.92
CA LEU A 260 9.85 0.98 8.97
C LEU A 260 10.54 0.53 10.27
N GLU A 261 11.70 1.10 10.57
CA GLU A 261 12.45 0.79 11.79
C GLU A 261 11.70 1.18 13.07
N TYR A 262 10.98 2.29 13.03
CA TYR A 262 10.16 2.70 14.18
C TYR A 262 9.10 1.66 14.49
N VAL A 263 8.34 1.21 13.48
CA VAL A 263 7.31 0.16 13.65
C VAL A 263 7.96 -1.14 14.10
N ALA A 264 9.07 -1.55 13.49
CA ALA A 264 9.79 -2.78 13.85
C ALA A 264 10.27 -2.75 15.31
N ARG A 265 10.77 -1.61 15.81
CA ARG A 265 11.16 -1.46 17.21
C ARG A 265 9.99 -1.49 18.18
N LEU A 266 8.82 -1.02 17.73
CA LEU A 266 7.62 -0.91 18.58
C LEU A 266 6.91 -2.25 18.78
N VAL A 267 6.82 -3.06 17.72
CA VAL A 267 5.98 -4.28 17.68
C VAL A 267 6.64 -5.52 17.09
N GLY A 268 7.86 -5.44 16.58
CA GLY A 268 8.58 -6.55 15.96
C GLY A 268 8.59 -6.47 14.43
N LEU A 269 9.61 -7.11 13.83
CA LEU A 269 9.80 -7.13 12.38
C LEU A 269 8.69 -7.89 11.64
N GLU A 270 8.06 -8.84 12.30
CA GLU A 270 6.98 -9.67 11.76
C GLU A 270 5.69 -8.92 11.43
N HIS A 271 5.59 -7.67 11.88
CA HIS A 271 4.43 -6.79 11.66
C HIS A 271 4.70 -5.67 10.64
N VAL A 272 5.86 -5.66 10.00
CA VAL A 272 6.24 -4.65 9.02
C VAL A 272 6.11 -5.19 7.61
N ALA A 273 5.58 -4.37 6.70
CA ALA A 273 5.46 -4.65 5.28
C ALA A 273 5.70 -3.37 4.44
N ILE A 274 5.63 -3.51 3.14
CA ILE A 274 5.76 -2.42 2.17
C ILE A 274 4.43 -2.23 1.46
N GLY A 275 4.00 -0.98 1.34
CA GLY A 275 2.85 -0.59 0.54
C GLY A 275 3.04 0.84 0.10
N LEU A 276 3.73 1.01 -1.03
CA LEU A 276 4.32 2.29 -1.40
C LEU A 276 3.29 3.37 -1.73
N ASP A 277 2.13 2.99 -2.21
CA ASP A 277 1.11 3.92 -2.70
C ASP A 277 1.67 4.85 -3.80
N ASN A 278 2.67 4.36 -4.52
CA ASN A 278 3.29 5.12 -5.59
C ASN A 278 2.77 4.71 -6.97
N THR A 279 3.07 5.56 -7.94
CA THR A 279 2.65 5.45 -9.33
C THR A 279 3.79 5.90 -10.24
N PHE A 280 3.68 5.65 -11.53
CA PHE A 280 4.56 6.25 -12.53
C PHE A 280 4.21 7.73 -12.84
N HIS A 281 3.14 8.27 -12.25
CA HIS A 281 2.70 9.66 -12.41
C HIS A 281 3.27 10.59 -11.33
N ASP A 282 3.09 11.90 -11.51
CA ASP A 282 3.48 12.92 -10.54
C ASP A 282 2.49 13.00 -9.39
N GLN A 283 2.84 12.38 -8.26
CA GLN A 283 2.00 12.36 -7.06
C GLN A 283 1.86 13.74 -6.42
N VAL A 284 2.90 14.56 -6.45
CA VAL A 284 2.81 15.92 -5.89
C VAL A 284 1.88 16.80 -6.71
N ALA A 285 1.94 16.70 -8.04
CA ALA A 285 0.99 17.40 -8.90
C ALA A 285 -0.45 16.91 -8.69
N MET A 286 -0.65 15.60 -8.45
CA MET A 286 -1.95 15.04 -8.10
C MET A 286 -2.44 15.58 -6.75
N HIS A 287 -1.59 15.58 -5.71
CA HIS A 287 -1.93 16.13 -4.40
C HIS A 287 -2.29 17.61 -4.45
N ARG A 288 -1.57 18.43 -5.22
CA ARG A 288 -1.91 19.85 -5.43
C ARG A 288 -3.31 20.04 -6.02
N LYS A 289 -3.70 19.19 -6.98
CA LYS A 289 -5.06 19.21 -7.54
C LYS A 289 -6.11 18.81 -6.51
N LEU A 290 -5.84 17.78 -5.72
CA LEU A 290 -6.74 17.33 -4.66
C LEU A 290 -6.85 18.39 -3.55
N GLU A 291 -5.75 19.00 -3.13
CA GLU A 291 -5.75 20.10 -2.16
C GLU A 291 -6.57 21.29 -2.66
N ALA A 292 -6.38 21.69 -3.91
CA ALA A 292 -7.18 22.76 -4.50
C ALA A 292 -8.69 22.46 -4.56
N ALA A 293 -9.06 21.19 -4.74
CA ALA A 293 -10.44 20.72 -4.74
C ALA A 293 -11.02 20.51 -3.32
N ARG A 294 -10.16 20.20 -2.33
CA ARG A 294 -10.57 19.81 -0.96
C ARG A 294 -9.65 20.43 0.11
N PRO A 295 -9.50 21.76 0.15
CA PRO A 295 -8.49 22.43 1.01
C PRO A 295 -8.69 22.14 2.49
N GLU A 296 -9.92 22.06 2.97
CA GLU A 296 -10.23 21.77 4.37
C GLU A 296 -9.84 20.35 4.80
N GLU A 297 -9.95 19.38 3.89
CA GLU A 297 -9.52 18.00 4.14
C GLU A 297 -8.01 17.93 4.32
N PHE A 298 -7.23 18.53 3.41
CA PHE A 298 -5.76 18.57 3.53
C PHE A 298 -5.30 19.31 4.77
N ARG A 299 -5.94 20.43 5.10
CA ARG A 299 -5.65 21.18 6.34
C ARG A 299 -5.88 20.32 7.59
N ARG A 300 -7.00 19.60 7.66
CA ARG A 300 -7.32 18.72 8.80
C ARG A 300 -6.36 17.54 8.89
N MET A 301 -5.93 16.97 7.77
CA MET A 301 -4.94 15.91 7.75
C MET A 301 -3.53 16.38 8.11
N GLY A 302 -3.27 17.69 8.16
CA GLY A 302 -1.95 18.25 8.45
C GLY A 302 -0.91 17.92 7.38
N ILE A 303 -1.34 17.70 6.13
CA ILE A 303 -0.44 17.44 5.01
C ILE A 303 0.01 18.77 4.43
N THR A 304 1.32 19.00 4.39
CA THR A 304 1.95 20.15 3.77
C THR A 304 2.74 19.70 2.53
N LEU A 305 2.61 20.44 1.42
CA LEU A 305 3.32 20.10 0.18
C LEU A 305 4.74 20.67 0.19
N ALA A 306 5.58 20.23 1.15
CA ALA A 306 6.95 20.71 1.35
C ALA A 306 7.92 20.15 0.33
N ALA A 307 7.81 18.85 0.00
CA ALA A 307 8.66 18.18 -0.98
C ALA A 307 8.03 18.21 -2.38
N ASN A 308 8.88 18.09 -3.39
CA ASN A 308 8.47 17.95 -4.78
C ASN A 308 8.38 16.48 -5.23
N PHE A 309 9.12 15.58 -4.58
CA PHE A 309 9.17 14.15 -4.85
C PHE A 309 9.94 13.41 -3.75
N MET A 310 10.02 12.07 -3.86
CA MET A 310 10.71 11.20 -2.91
C MET A 310 12.02 10.67 -3.52
N TYR A 311 13.18 11.19 -3.10
CA TYR A 311 14.50 10.71 -3.56
C TYR A 311 14.68 9.21 -3.31
N GLY A 312 15.03 8.46 -4.36
CA GLY A 312 15.28 7.02 -4.28
C GLY A 312 14.06 6.14 -4.12
N ILE A 313 12.83 6.70 -4.18
CA ILE A 313 11.58 5.92 -4.14
C ILE A 313 10.42 6.67 -4.80
N GLU A 314 10.71 7.54 -5.75
CA GLU A 314 9.70 8.35 -6.46
C GLU A 314 8.82 7.51 -7.36
N SER A 315 9.34 6.44 -7.92
CA SER A 315 8.59 5.57 -8.82
C SER A 315 8.75 4.09 -8.44
N PRO A 316 7.83 3.21 -8.88
CA PRO A 316 7.97 1.77 -8.67
C PRO A 316 9.27 1.16 -9.21
N LEU A 317 9.93 1.79 -10.17
CA LEU A 317 11.25 1.35 -10.69
C LEU A 317 12.35 1.37 -9.63
N GLU A 318 12.22 2.21 -8.60
CA GLU A 318 13.20 2.36 -7.52
C GLU A 318 12.91 1.43 -6.33
N TRP A 319 11.98 0.50 -6.46
CA TRP A 319 11.60 -0.44 -5.39
C TRP A 319 12.80 -1.20 -4.81
N LYS A 320 13.80 -1.49 -5.65
CA LYS A 320 15.09 -2.09 -5.22
C LYS A 320 15.80 -1.32 -4.10
N ASN A 321 15.58 -0.02 -3.98
CA ASN A 321 16.19 0.80 -2.95
C ASN A 321 15.72 0.43 -1.53
N ILE A 322 14.60 -0.25 -1.39
CA ILE A 322 14.16 -0.79 -0.09
C ILE A 322 15.16 -1.86 0.37
N ILE A 323 15.47 -2.84 -0.47
CA ILE A 323 16.46 -3.88 -0.14
C ILE A 323 17.85 -3.26 0.05
N ARG A 324 18.27 -2.37 -0.86
CA ARG A 324 19.58 -1.69 -0.79
C ARG A 324 19.72 -0.89 0.51
N GLY A 325 18.67 -0.16 0.90
CA GLY A 325 18.63 0.59 2.15
C GLY A 325 18.68 -0.30 3.40
N LEU A 326 17.96 -1.41 3.40
CA LEU A 326 18.02 -2.40 4.49
C LEU A 326 19.42 -3.05 4.61
N VAL A 327 20.07 -3.34 3.48
CA VAL A 327 21.46 -3.83 3.46
C VAL A 327 22.39 -2.79 4.10
N VAL A 328 22.29 -1.51 3.72
CA VAL A 328 23.09 -0.41 4.31
C VAL A 328 22.85 -0.28 5.81
N ARG A 329 21.63 -0.49 6.27
CA ARG A 329 21.25 -0.43 7.68
C ARG A 329 21.62 -1.69 8.47
N GLY A 330 22.26 -2.67 7.81
CA GLY A 330 22.82 -3.87 8.46
C GLY A 330 21.80 -4.97 8.78
N TYR A 331 20.65 -4.97 8.14
CA TYR A 331 19.67 -6.05 8.28
C TYR A 331 20.20 -7.36 7.71
N ARG A 332 19.88 -8.49 8.37
CA ARG A 332 20.24 -9.83 7.89
C ARG A 332 19.30 -10.24 6.74
N ASP A 333 19.72 -11.22 5.94
CA ASP A 333 18.97 -11.69 4.76
C ASP A 333 17.55 -12.18 5.14
N GLU A 334 17.42 -12.88 6.27
CA GLU A 334 16.14 -13.38 6.78
C GLU A 334 15.21 -12.24 7.26
N GLU A 335 15.78 -11.17 7.80
CA GLU A 335 15.02 -9.99 8.23
C GLU A 335 14.52 -9.21 7.00
N ILE A 336 15.38 -9.04 6.00
CA ILE A 336 15.01 -8.44 4.72
C ILE A 336 13.91 -9.27 4.06
N ALA A 337 14.06 -10.60 3.98
CA ALA A 337 13.07 -11.49 3.39
C ALA A 337 11.67 -11.37 4.04
N ARG A 338 11.62 -11.21 5.37
CA ARG A 338 10.34 -10.97 6.08
C ARG A 338 9.71 -9.66 5.67
N ILE A 339 10.48 -8.56 5.72
CA ILE A 339 10.00 -7.20 5.47
C ILE A 339 9.48 -7.05 4.03
N VAL A 340 10.24 -7.52 3.04
CA VAL A 340 9.96 -7.24 1.63
C VAL A 340 8.84 -8.09 1.04
N GLY A 341 8.42 -9.17 1.73
CA GLY A 341 7.34 -10.01 1.22
C GLY A 341 6.89 -11.13 2.14
N GLY A 342 7.78 -11.71 2.97
CA GLY A 342 7.46 -12.86 3.81
C GLY A 342 6.32 -12.60 4.79
N ASN A 343 6.29 -11.43 5.43
CA ASN A 343 5.20 -11.05 6.33
C ASN A 343 3.87 -10.89 5.59
N ALA A 344 3.90 -10.27 4.40
CA ALA A 344 2.72 -10.12 3.55
C ALA A 344 2.18 -11.50 3.12
N LEU A 345 3.06 -12.41 2.67
CA LEU A 345 2.67 -13.77 2.32
C LEU A 345 2.02 -14.52 3.48
N ARG A 346 2.57 -14.41 4.70
CA ARG A 346 1.99 -15.02 5.90
C ARG A 346 0.54 -14.58 6.12
N VAL A 347 0.29 -13.27 6.09
CA VAL A 347 -1.07 -12.75 6.33
C VAL A 347 -2.02 -13.07 5.16
N ILE A 348 -1.53 -13.03 3.92
CA ILE A 348 -2.33 -13.46 2.77
C ILE A 348 -2.70 -14.93 2.89
N GLU A 349 -1.77 -15.81 3.25
CA GLU A 349 -2.02 -17.25 3.41
C GLU A 349 -2.99 -17.54 4.56
N GLU A 350 -2.90 -16.80 5.68
CA GLU A 350 -3.78 -16.95 6.83
C GLU A 350 -5.22 -16.50 6.55
N VAL A 351 -5.41 -15.43 5.79
CA VAL A 351 -6.72 -14.82 5.57
C VAL A 351 -7.37 -15.26 4.28
N VAL A 352 -6.58 -15.36 3.21
CA VAL A 352 -7.07 -15.59 1.84
C VAL A 352 -6.90 -17.05 1.41
N GLY A 353 -5.85 -17.71 1.90
CA GLY A 353 -5.46 -19.08 1.54
C GLY A 353 -4.26 -19.21 0.61
#